data_3138a0023d2b6f7833d836b10cd4aac8
#
_entry.id   3138a0023d2b6f7833d836b10cd4aac8
#
_cell.length_a   1.000
_cell.length_b   1.000
_cell.length_c   1.000
_cell.angle_alpha   90.00
_cell.angle_beta   90.00
_cell.angle_gamma   90.00
#
_symmetry.space_group_name_H-M   'P 1'
#
loop_
_entity.id
_entity.type
_entity.pdbx_description
1 polymer ?
#
loop_
_entity_poly.entity_id
_entity_poly.type
_entity_poly.pdbx_seq_one_letter_code
_entity_poly.pdbx_strand_id
1 'polypeptide(L)'
;VTALIAQGKDQGLDMSLLSAVLRINHSQPEEILKLARKHRPSLQGARVTVLGLAFKPDTDDIRESPAFPVLRLFREQGAVLTAFDPIAKPVEHEAMRGVTLANSTLDAVRDAEIVVLVTRWDEFRQLPQMFKNLNLSPLVIDGRRVLSPADFAVYEGIGR
;
A
#
# COMPACT_ATOMS: atom_id res chain seq x y z
N VAL A 1 -16.56 9.10 -7.06
CA VAL A 1 -16.76 8.51 -8.41
C VAL A 1 -17.99 7.60 -8.41
N THR A 2 -18.15 6.70 -7.44
CA THR A 2 -19.26 5.72 -7.38
C THR A 2 -20.63 6.38 -7.40
N ALA A 3 -20.83 7.43 -6.57
CA ALA A 3 -22.10 8.18 -6.54
C ALA A 3 -22.40 8.87 -7.88
N LEU A 4 -21.37 9.41 -8.55
CA LEU A 4 -21.54 10.05 -9.85
C LEU A 4 -21.94 9.05 -10.94
N ILE A 5 -21.39 7.85 -10.91
CA ILE A 5 -21.77 6.77 -11.84
C ILE A 5 -23.22 6.36 -11.61
N ALA A 6 -23.66 6.20 -10.34
CA ALA A 6 -25.04 5.87 -10.03
C ALA A 6 -25.99 6.95 -10.55
N GLN A 7 -25.74 8.21 -10.23
CA GLN A 7 -26.56 9.34 -10.70
C GLN A 7 -26.60 9.45 -12.22
N GLY A 8 -25.45 9.27 -12.92
CA GLY A 8 -25.41 9.31 -14.36
C GLY A 8 -26.23 8.18 -15.00
N LYS A 9 -26.15 6.96 -14.46
CA LYS A 9 -26.96 5.83 -14.93
C LYS A 9 -28.46 6.07 -14.74
N ASP A 10 -28.87 6.65 -13.64
CA ASP A 10 -30.27 7.00 -13.37
C ASP A 10 -30.83 8.01 -14.39
N GLN A 11 -29.93 8.82 -14.97
CA GLN A 11 -30.26 9.78 -16.04
C GLN A 11 -30.03 9.24 -17.46
N GLY A 12 -29.73 7.95 -17.60
CA GLY A 12 -29.48 7.32 -18.89
C GLY A 12 -28.17 7.71 -19.58
N LEU A 13 -27.20 8.26 -18.83
CA LEU A 13 -25.91 8.67 -19.36
C LEU A 13 -24.94 7.49 -19.42
N ASP A 14 -24.12 7.42 -20.46
CA ASP A 14 -23.02 6.47 -20.54
C ASP A 14 -21.88 6.88 -19.60
N MET A 15 -21.65 6.06 -18.56
CA MET A 15 -20.61 6.25 -17.56
C MET A 15 -19.45 5.27 -17.75
N SER A 16 -19.21 4.80 -18.96
CA SER A 16 -18.22 3.75 -19.29
C SER A 16 -16.80 4.15 -18.86
N LEU A 17 -16.38 5.39 -19.09
CA LEU A 17 -15.05 5.89 -18.70
C LEU A 17 -14.85 5.84 -17.17
N LEU A 18 -15.80 6.37 -16.40
CA LEU A 18 -15.70 6.36 -14.94
C LEU A 18 -15.79 4.94 -14.37
N SER A 19 -16.58 4.08 -14.98
CA SER A 19 -16.64 2.66 -14.64
C SER A 19 -15.30 1.94 -14.89
N ALA A 20 -14.61 2.29 -16.00
CA ALA A 20 -13.27 1.78 -16.27
C ALA A 20 -12.25 2.25 -15.23
N VAL A 21 -12.30 3.52 -14.80
CA VAL A 21 -11.44 4.06 -13.74
C VAL A 21 -11.64 3.30 -12.43
N LEU A 22 -12.89 3.05 -12.01
CA LEU A 22 -13.15 2.26 -10.80
C LEU A 22 -12.60 0.84 -10.91
N ARG A 23 -12.80 0.17 -12.05
CA ARG A 23 -12.29 -1.18 -12.27
C ARG A 23 -10.76 -1.22 -12.16
N ILE A 24 -10.07 -0.27 -12.79
CA ILE A 24 -8.61 -0.16 -12.69
C ILE A 24 -8.17 0.07 -11.26
N ASN A 25 -8.81 1.00 -10.53
CA ASN A 25 -8.45 1.26 -9.13
C ASN A 25 -8.66 0.03 -8.24
N HIS A 26 -9.73 -0.73 -8.46
CA HIS A 26 -9.99 -1.95 -7.70
C HIS A 26 -8.98 -3.08 -7.98
N SER A 27 -8.35 -3.10 -9.16
CA SER A 27 -7.32 -4.09 -9.50
C SER A 27 -5.91 -3.72 -9.02
N GLN A 28 -5.67 -2.47 -8.59
CA GLN A 28 -4.32 -2.05 -8.17
C GLN A 28 -3.72 -2.84 -7.00
N PRO A 29 -4.48 -3.24 -5.96
CA PRO A 29 -3.96 -4.08 -4.90
C PRO A 29 -3.43 -5.44 -5.40
N GLU A 30 -4.08 -6.02 -6.41
CA GLU A 30 -3.63 -7.27 -7.03
C GLU A 30 -2.33 -7.08 -7.81
N GLU A 31 -2.14 -5.93 -8.47
CA GLU A 31 -0.88 -5.61 -9.15
C GLU A 31 0.28 -5.50 -8.14
N ILE A 32 0.06 -4.89 -6.97
CA ILE A 32 1.03 -4.86 -5.87
C ILE A 32 1.41 -6.29 -5.46
N LEU A 33 0.44 -7.17 -5.28
CA LEU A 33 0.69 -8.56 -4.92
C LEU A 33 1.47 -9.31 -6.01
N LYS A 34 1.16 -9.08 -7.30
CA LYS A 34 1.90 -9.67 -8.44
C LYS A 34 3.36 -9.22 -8.43
N LEU A 35 3.63 -7.93 -8.19
CA LEU A 35 4.98 -7.40 -8.08
C LEU A 35 5.75 -8.06 -6.94
N ALA A 36 5.13 -8.25 -5.77
CA ALA A 36 5.74 -8.97 -4.66
C ALA A 36 6.11 -10.42 -5.05
N ARG A 37 5.18 -11.14 -5.69
CA ARG A 37 5.36 -12.53 -6.12
C ARG A 37 6.39 -12.71 -7.23
N LYS A 38 6.66 -11.70 -8.02
CA LYS A 38 7.75 -11.71 -9.01
C LYS A 38 9.11 -11.94 -8.35
N HIS A 39 9.33 -11.38 -7.16
CA HIS A 39 10.58 -11.50 -6.41
C HIS A 39 10.53 -12.60 -5.34
N ARG A 40 9.36 -12.87 -4.82
CA ARG A 40 9.14 -13.89 -3.79
C ARG A 40 7.88 -14.69 -4.11
N PRO A 41 7.98 -15.82 -4.81
CA PRO A 41 6.82 -16.62 -5.27
C PRO A 41 5.90 -17.08 -4.13
N SER A 42 6.46 -17.41 -2.94
CA SER A 42 5.69 -17.71 -1.73
C SER A 42 5.83 -16.58 -0.73
N LEU A 43 4.70 -16.04 -0.28
CA LEU A 43 4.66 -14.99 0.76
C LEU A 43 4.36 -15.55 2.15
N GLN A 44 4.24 -16.87 2.30
CA GLN A 44 4.03 -17.51 3.59
C GLN A 44 5.15 -17.14 4.56
N GLY A 45 4.79 -16.53 5.69
CA GLY A 45 5.73 -16.06 6.72
C GLY A 45 6.58 -14.85 6.31
N ALA A 46 6.41 -14.28 5.11
CA ALA A 46 7.13 -13.08 4.69
C ALA A 46 6.73 -11.88 5.56
N ARG A 47 7.71 -11.12 6.06
CA ARG A 47 7.46 -9.89 6.82
C ARG A 47 7.24 -8.73 5.85
N VAL A 48 5.97 -8.30 5.77
CA VAL A 48 5.52 -7.25 4.86
C VAL A 48 5.07 -6.04 5.65
N THR A 49 5.65 -4.89 5.33
CA THR A 49 5.26 -3.60 5.91
C THR A 49 4.47 -2.78 4.91
N VAL A 50 3.29 -2.32 5.31
CA VAL A 50 2.46 -1.40 4.53
C VAL A 50 2.55 0.00 5.13
N LEU A 51 3.04 0.94 4.33
CA LEU A 51 3.22 2.34 4.72
C LEU A 51 2.14 3.22 4.09
N GLY A 52 1.40 3.91 4.95
CA GLY A 52 0.24 4.73 4.61
C GLY A 52 -1.07 3.95 4.73
N LEU A 53 -1.90 4.34 5.69
CA LEU A 53 -3.25 3.79 5.93
C LEU A 53 -4.34 4.78 5.55
N ALA A 54 -4.02 6.07 5.48
CA ALA A 54 -4.95 7.10 5.03
C ALA A 54 -5.23 6.99 3.53
N PHE A 55 -6.42 7.41 3.10
CA PHE A 55 -6.82 7.47 1.69
C PHE A 55 -5.93 8.40 0.86
N LYS A 56 -5.49 9.52 1.47
CA LYS A 56 -4.59 10.53 0.87
C LYS A 56 -3.72 11.14 1.97
N PRO A 57 -2.63 11.83 1.64
CA PRO A 57 -1.83 12.55 2.63
C PRO A 57 -2.62 13.65 3.31
N ASP A 58 -2.12 14.10 4.46
CA ASP A 58 -2.65 15.22 5.27
C ASP A 58 -4.08 15.00 5.81
N THR A 59 -4.46 13.74 6.03
CA THR A 59 -5.73 13.36 6.64
C THR A 59 -5.62 12.06 7.43
N ASP A 60 -6.52 11.86 8.36
CA ASP A 60 -6.76 10.61 9.09
C ASP A 60 -7.87 9.76 8.44
N ASP A 61 -8.45 10.22 7.33
CA ASP A 61 -9.53 9.51 6.66
C ASP A 61 -9.04 8.19 6.04
N ILE A 62 -9.51 7.10 6.59
CA ILE A 62 -9.18 5.73 6.15
C ILE A 62 -10.25 5.10 5.24
N ARG A 63 -11.38 5.81 5.04
CA ARG A 63 -12.45 5.31 4.18
C ARG A 63 -11.96 5.15 2.75
N GLU A 64 -12.30 4.02 2.12
CA GLU A 64 -11.84 3.68 0.77
C GLU A 64 -10.30 3.69 0.58
N SER A 65 -9.53 3.62 1.67
CA SER A 65 -8.09 3.52 1.56
C SER A 65 -7.66 2.24 0.84
N PRO A 66 -6.77 2.33 -0.16
CA PRO A 66 -6.25 1.16 -0.86
C PRO A 66 -5.32 0.29 0.00
N ALA A 67 -4.93 0.74 1.20
CA ALA A 67 -4.14 -0.06 2.12
C ALA A 67 -4.87 -1.31 2.61
N PHE A 68 -6.16 -1.23 2.85
CA PHE A 68 -6.92 -2.34 3.40
C PHE A 68 -7.07 -3.54 2.45
N PRO A 69 -7.41 -3.34 1.16
CA PRO A 69 -7.33 -4.43 0.19
C PRO A 69 -5.93 -5.04 0.08
N VAL A 70 -4.87 -4.21 0.11
CA VAL A 70 -3.48 -4.70 0.09
C VAL A 70 -3.19 -5.56 1.31
N LEU A 71 -3.46 -5.08 2.52
CA LEU A 71 -3.28 -5.84 3.77
C LEU A 71 -4.02 -7.18 3.73
N ARG A 72 -5.28 -7.17 3.26
CA ARG A 72 -6.08 -8.40 3.13
C ARG A 72 -5.41 -9.40 2.20
N LEU A 73 -5.00 -8.97 1.00
CA LEU A 73 -4.38 -9.85 0.01
C LEU A 73 -3.09 -10.48 0.53
N PHE A 74 -2.21 -9.69 1.16
CA PHE A 74 -0.97 -10.24 1.74
C PHE A 74 -1.24 -11.19 2.91
N ARG A 75 -2.24 -10.90 3.74
CA ARG A 75 -2.66 -11.80 4.83
C ARG A 75 -3.17 -13.13 4.30
N GLU A 76 -3.97 -13.12 3.24
CA GLU A 76 -4.47 -14.34 2.57
C GLU A 76 -3.33 -15.21 2.00
N GLN A 77 -2.16 -14.60 1.73
CA GLN A 77 -0.95 -15.30 1.34
C GLN A 77 -0.09 -15.78 2.52
N GLY A 78 -0.57 -15.60 3.76
CA GLY A 78 0.13 -16.00 4.96
C GLY A 78 1.31 -15.10 5.36
N ALA A 79 1.37 -13.86 4.87
CA ALA A 79 2.38 -12.90 5.27
C ALA A 79 2.18 -12.42 6.73
N VAL A 80 3.28 -12.08 7.40
CA VAL A 80 3.29 -11.39 8.68
C VAL A 80 3.28 -9.89 8.41
N LEU A 81 2.24 -9.20 8.89
CA LEU A 81 1.96 -7.83 8.50
C LEU A 81 2.29 -6.81 9.58
N THR A 82 2.99 -5.77 9.18
CA THR A 82 3.16 -4.52 9.94
C THR A 82 2.58 -3.37 9.12
N ALA A 83 2.00 -2.38 9.77
CA ALA A 83 1.49 -1.18 9.11
C ALA A 83 1.87 0.07 9.90
N PHE A 84 2.03 1.17 9.20
CA PHE A 84 2.27 2.48 9.80
C PHE A 84 1.65 3.59 8.95
N ASP A 85 1.12 4.59 9.63
CA ASP A 85 0.70 5.87 9.04
C ASP A 85 1.02 7.00 10.03
N PRO A 86 1.55 8.14 9.57
CA PRO A 86 1.90 9.26 10.45
C PRO A 86 0.70 9.86 11.22
N ILE A 87 -0.48 9.85 10.62
CA ILE A 87 -1.68 10.50 11.19
C ILE A 87 -2.80 9.50 11.45
N ALA A 88 -3.14 8.66 10.48
CA ALA A 88 -4.24 7.72 10.60
C ALA A 88 -3.96 6.67 11.67
N LYS A 89 -4.77 6.66 12.72
CA LYS A 89 -4.71 5.64 13.77
C LYS A 89 -5.66 4.51 13.41
N PRO A 90 -5.26 3.28 13.59
CA PRO A 90 -6.11 2.15 13.26
C PRO A 90 -7.31 2.17 14.14
N VAL A 91 -8.39 2.21 13.49
CA VAL A 91 -9.69 1.95 14.06
C VAL A 91 -9.89 0.43 13.99
N GLU A 92 -10.91 -0.08 14.63
CA GLU A 92 -11.37 -1.47 14.61
C GLU A 92 -11.81 -1.91 13.19
N HIS A 93 -10.92 -1.70 12.21
CA HIS A 93 -11.17 -2.10 10.84
C HIS A 93 -10.80 -3.57 10.65
N GLU A 94 -11.68 -4.36 10.04
CA GLU A 94 -11.49 -5.80 9.87
C GLU A 94 -10.15 -6.16 9.19
N ALA A 95 -9.71 -5.37 8.23
CA ALA A 95 -8.45 -5.58 7.53
C ALA A 95 -7.21 -5.43 8.44
N MET A 96 -7.34 -4.77 9.60
CA MET A 96 -6.27 -4.63 10.58
C MET A 96 -6.14 -5.84 11.52
N ARG A 97 -7.04 -6.83 11.41
CA ARG A 97 -6.95 -8.04 12.23
C ARG A 97 -5.64 -8.79 11.95
N GLY A 98 -4.84 -9.02 12.98
CA GLY A 98 -3.55 -9.68 12.85
C GLY A 98 -2.43 -8.83 12.22
N VAL A 99 -2.64 -7.51 12.08
CA VAL A 99 -1.63 -6.55 11.62
C VAL A 99 -1.01 -5.87 12.83
N THR A 100 0.31 -5.87 12.93
CA THR A 100 1.04 -5.10 13.94
C THR A 100 1.07 -3.63 13.52
N LEU A 101 0.65 -2.74 14.41
CA LEU A 101 0.78 -1.32 14.17
C LEU A 101 2.07 -0.80 14.77
N ALA A 102 2.92 -0.22 13.93
CA ALA A 102 4.17 0.40 14.36
C ALA A 102 3.93 1.84 14.86
N ASN A 103 4.82 2.31 15.74
CA ASN A 103 4.75 3.66 16.29
C ASN A 103 5.51 4.70 15.46
N SER A 104 6.38 4.24 14.55
CA SER A 104 7.18 5.09 13.65
C SER A 104 7.49 4.37 12.35
N THR A 105 7.89 5.12 11.32
CA THR A 105 8.39 4.56 10.05
C THR A 105 9.58 3.62 10.31
N LEU A 106 10.50 4.02 11.21
CA LEU A 106 11.67 3.22 11.56
C LEU A 106 11.29 1.88 12.17
N ASP A 107 10.36 1.87 13.13
CA ASP A 107 9.87 0.64 13.75
C ASP A 107 9.17 -0.27 12.73
N ALA A 108 8.41 0.33 11.83
CA ALA A 108 7.66 -0.40 10.80
C ALA A 108 8.58 -1.16 9.84
N VAL A 109 9.75 -0.59 9.49
CA VAL A 109 10.62 -1.15 8.45
C VAL A 109 11.77 -1.99 8.98
N ARG A 110 12.02 -1.99 10.30
CA ARG A 110 13.19 -2.63 10.91
C ARG A 110 13.40 -4.08 10.51
N ASP A 111 12.33 -4.84 10.43
CA ASP A 111 12.38 -6.28 10.12
C ASP A 111 11.72 -6.62 8.78
N ALA A 112 11.42 -5.61 7.96
CA ALA A 112 10.68 -5.79 6.72
C ALA A 112 11.54 -6.50 5.65
N GLU A 113 10.95 -7.50 5.01
CA GLU A 113 11.48 -8.11 3.78
C GLU A 113 10.85 -7.47 2.54
N ILE A 114 9.63 -6.98 2.68
CA ILE A 114 8.90 -6.25 1.63
C ILE A 114 8.30 -5.00 2.26
N VAL A 115 8.50 -3.85 1.62
CA VAL A 115 7.90 -2.56 2.02
C VAL A 115 7.01 -2.07 0.90
N VAL A 116 5.74 -1.85 1.19
CA VAL A 116 4.72 -1.39 0.25
C VAL A 116 4.28 0.02 0.62
N LEU A 117 4.46 0.98 -0.29
CA LEU A 117 3.97 2.36 -0.12
C LEU A 117 2.60 2.48 -0.76
N VAL A 118 1.61 2.85 0.05
CA VAL A 118 0.22 2.99 -0.39
C VAL A 118 -0.25 4.45 -0.38
N THR A 119 0.23 5.26 0.55
CA THR A 119 -0.09 6.68 0.62
C THR A 119 1.17 7.53 0.53
N ARG A 120 1.08 8.66 -0.17
CA ARG A 120 2.22 9.55 -0.41
C ARG A 120 2.45 10.49 0.78
N TRP A 121 3.19 10.04 1.79
CA TRP A 121 3.66 10.87 2.88
C TRP A 121 5.10 11.34 2.63
N ASP A 122 5.40 12.59 2.88
CA ASP A 122 6.77 13.12 2.69
C ASP A 122 7.77 12.47 3.64
N GLU A 123 7.34 12.03 4.81
CA GLU A 123 8.15 11.26 5.76
C GLU A 123 8.80 10.02 5.10
N PHE A 124 8.11 9.35 4.19
CA PHE A 124 8.61 8.14 3.54
C PHE A 124 9.76 8.39 2.55
N ARG A 125 10.03 9.65 2.19
CA ARG A 125 11.24 10.01 1.40
C ARG A 125 12.54 9.73 2.14
N GLN A 126 12.49 9.51 3.45
CA GLN A 126 13.66 9.19 4.27
C GLN A 126 14.00 7.68 4.24
N LEU A 127 13.18 6.83 3.64
CA LEU A 127 13.39 5.37 3.59
C LEU A 127 14.76 4.96 3.06
N PRO A 128 15.33 5.55 1.99
CA PRO A 128 16.66 5.18 1.51
C PRO A 128 17.74 5.34 2.59
N GLN A 129 17.71 6.47 3.31
CA GLN A 129 18.65 6.73 4.39
C GLN A 129 18.42 5.81 5.60
N MET A 130 17.15 5.50 5.92
CA MET A 130 16.81 4.54 7.00
C MET A 130 17.33 3.15 6.69
N PHE A 131 17.14 2.67 5.46
CA PHE A 131 17.63 1.34 5.04
C PHE A 131 19.15 1.27 5.07
N LYS A 132 19.83 2.31 4.62
CA LYS A 132 21.30 2.41 4.70
C LYS A 132 21.79 2.33 6.15
N ASN A 133 21.18 3.09 7.05
CA ASN A 133 21.56 3.14 8.46
C ASN A 133 21.31 1.79 9.18
N LEU A 134 20.27 1.07 8.79
CA LEU A 134 19.92 -0.25 9.33
C LEU A 134 20.60 -1.41 8.61
N ASN A 135 21.36 -1.13 7.55
CA ASN A 135 21.93 -2.15 6.66
C ASN A 135 20.87 -3.13 6.12
N LEU A 136 19.72 -2.58 5.71
CA LEU A 136 18.60 -3.32 5.16
C LEU A 136 18.49 -3.15 3.64
N SER A 137 18.00 -4.17 2.96
CA SER A 137 17.74 -4.15 1.52
C SER A 137 16.42 -4.88 1.19
N PRO A 138 15.27 -4.37 1.69
CA PRO A 138 13.99 -4.99 1.39
C PRO A 138 13.59 -4.77 -0.07
N LEU A 139 12.67 -5.59 -0.58
CA LEU A 139 11.93 -5.26 -1.78
C LEU A 139 11.03 -4.06 -1.49
N VAL A 140 11.19 -2.98 -2.25
CA VAL A 140 10.32 -1.79 -2.17
C VAL A 140 9.31 -1.82 -3.31
N ILE A 141 8.02 -1.79 -2.98
CA ILE A 141 6.92 -1.66 -3.93
C ILE A 141 6.27 -0.30 -3.72
N ASP A 142 6.56 0.64 -4.62
CA ASP A 142 6.06 2.02 -4.53
C ASP A 142 4.80 2.19 -5.37
N GLY A 143 3.65 2.09 -4.72
CA GLY A 143 2.34 2.30 -5.34
C GLY A 143 2.03 3.76 -5.66
N ARG A 144 2.90 4.71 -5.29
CA ARG A 144 2.66 6.15 -5.43
C ARG A 144 3.76 6.92 -6.16
N ARG A 145 4.84 6.24 -6.53
CA ARG A 145 6.03 6.85 -7.18
C ARG A 145 6.58 8.03 -6.40
N VAL A 146 6.73 7.84 -5.10
CA VAL A 146 7.27 8.84 -4.18
C VAL A 146 8.79 8.80 -4.17
N LEU A 147 9.36 7.62 -4.42
CA LEU A 147 10.77 7.32 -4.25
C LEU A 147 11.49 7.21 -5.60
N SER A 148 12.79 7.48 -5.58
CA SER A 148 13.66 7.25 -6.74
C SER A 148 14.09 5.77 -6.79
N PRO A 149 13.86 5.06 -7.90
CA PRO A 149 14.29 3.67 -8.05
C PRO A 149 15.79 3.45 -7.84
N ALA A 150 16.60 4.46 -8.17
CA ALA A 150 18.05 4.40 -8.07
C ALA A 150 18.57 4.28 -6.62
N ASP A 151 17.70 4.60 -5.64
CA ASP A 151 18.06 4.58 -4.22
C ASP A 151 17.90 3.19 -3.57
N PHE A 152 17.41 2.18 -4.32
CA PHE A 152 17.09 0.85 -3.78
C PHE A 152 17.71 -0.26 -4.62
N ALA A 153 18.17 -1.31 -3.96
CA ALA A 153 18.68 -2.50 -4.64
C ALA A 153 17.58 -3.26 -5.39
N VAL A 154 16.38 -3.32 -4.81
CA VAL A 154 15.21 -3.97 -5.42
C VAL A 154 14.01 -3.04 -5.29
N TYR A 155 13.53 -2.54 -6.42
CA TYR A 155 12.41 -1.60 -6.48
C TYR A 155 11.44 -1.97 -7.59
N GLU A 156 10.15 -1.91 -7.26
CA GLU A 156 9.03 -2.00 -8.21
C GLU A 156 8.10 -0.80 -8.05
N GLY A 157 7.58 -0.31 -9.16
CA GLY A 157 6.60 0.78 -9.16
C GLY A 157 5.39 0.42 -10.01
N ILE A 158 4.20 0.77 -9.55
CA ILE A 158 2.98 0.57 -10.35
C ILE A 158 3.04 1.41 -11.63
N GLY A 159 2.66 0.80 -12.75
CA GLY A 159 2.61 1.45 -14.06
C GLY A 159 3.98 1.58 -14.74
N ARG A 160 4.87 0.63 -14.52
CA ARG A 160 6.11 0.44 -15.26
C ARG A 160 6.03 -0.75 -16.19
#